data_a129bb25e6304295b1872a12e91a6d1f
#
_entry.id   a129bb25e6304295b1872a12e91a6d1f
#
_cell.length_a   1.000
_cell.length_b   1.000
_cell.length_c   1.000
_cell.angle_alpha   90.00
_cell.angle_beta   90.00
_cell.angle_gamma   90.00
#
_symmetry.space_group_name_H-M   'P 1'
#
loop_
_entity.id
_entity.type
_entity.pdbx_description
1 polymer ?
#
loop_
_entity_poly.entity_id
_entity_poly.type
_entity_poly.pdbx_seq_one_letter_code
_entity_poly.pdbx_strand_id
1 'polypeptide(L)'
;TRDSSGTTVHFRNHEKRTVEQLKTRYIIGADGARSNVAKAEIPDSDKIPYVIAYHEIIEAPETTGKYDPKRCDVIYDGTISPDFYGWVFPHGKSASVGMGTGHHGFDLKTATSELRSRAGLDKCKTIRKEGAPIPLKPLKRWDNGSDVLVAGDAAGVVAPSSGEGIYYAMAAGQIAAETMVETIVSNSPANLKLARQRFLKEHGTVFNVLGAMQNAYYKSDNRRERFVSLCHDVDVQTLTFEAYMNKKLVSARPLAHLKIMFKNLAHLTGIVSKEFT
;
A
#
# COMPACT_ATOMS: atom_id res chain seq x y z
N THR A 1 -17.58 -16.99 -17.49
CA THR A 1 -18.67 -18.00 -17.43
C THR A 1 -18.08 -19.35 -17.07
N ARG A 2 -18.89 -20.22 -16.40
CA ARG A 2 -18.48 -21.59 -16.01
C ARG A 2 -19.41 -22.61 -16.63
N ASP A 3 -18.82 -23.74 -17.03
CA ASP A 3 -19.53 -24.95 -17.45
C ASP A 3 -18.88 -26.21 -16.86
N SER A 4 -19.38 -27.40 -17.20
CA SER A 4 -18.84 -28.67 -16.70
C SER A 4 -17.38 -28.95 -17.13
N SER A 5 -16.84 -28.21 -18.07
CA SER A 5 -15.49 -28.38 -18.63
C SER A 5 -14.49 -27.29 -18.18
N GLY A 6 -14.92 -26.36 -17.32
CA GLY A 6 -14.06 -25.32 -16.74
C GLY A 6 -14.62 -23.92 -16.84
N THR A 7 -13.73 -22.94 -16.62
CA THR A 7 -14.06 -21.53 -16.63
C THR A 7 -13.60 -20.88 -17.93
N THR A 8 -14.48 -20.09 -18.56
CA THR A 8 -14.17 -19.28 -19.74
C THR A 8 -14.01 -17.83 -19.29
N VAL A 9 -12.82 -17.29 -19.51
CA VAL A 9 -12.47 -15.88 -19.27
C VAL A 9 -12.69 -15.12 -20.56
N HIS A 10 -13.50 -14.04 -20.48
CA HIS A 10 -13.71 -13.11 -21.57
C HIS A 10 -12.85 -11.86 -21.33
N PHE A 11 -12.04 -11.46 -22.27
CA PHE A 11 -11.16 -10.29 -22.14
C PHE A 11 -11.11 -9.48 -23.43
N ARG A 12 -10.84 -8.19 -23.29
CA ARG A 12 -10.64 -7.30 -24.45
C ARG A 12 -9.17 -7.28 -24.83
N ASN A 13 -8.89 -7.71 -26.04
CA ASN A 13 -7.59 -7.53 -26.65
C ASN A 13 -7.49 -6.10 -27.19
N HIS A 14 -6.64 -5.27 -26.58
CA HIS A 14 -6.51 -3.85 -26.93
C HIS A 14 -5.80 -3.65 -28.27
N GLU A 15 -4.89 -4.51 -28.66
CA GLU A 15 -4.17 -4.43 -29.93
C GLU A 15 -5.12 -4.74 -31.10
N LYS A 16 -5.84 -5.85 -31.00
CA LYS A 16 -6.79 -6.28 -32.03
C LYS A 16 -8.15 -5.59 -31.95
N ARG A 17 -8.44 -4.88 -30.85
CA ARG A 17 -9.75 -4.25 -30.54
C ARG A 17 -10.92 -5.25 -30.55
N THR A 18 -10.66 -6.51 -30.22
CA THR A 18 -11.64 -7.59 -30.19
C THR A 18 -11.92 -8.04 -28.77
N VAL A 19 -13.07 -8.68 -28.55
CA VAL A 19 -13.33 -9.47 -27.35
C VAL A 19 -12.92 -10.89 -27.69
N GLU A 20 -12.01 -11.43 -26.90
CA GLU A 20 -11.51 -12.79 -27.02
C GLU A 20 -11.92 -13.60 -25.79
N GLN A 21 -11.83 -14.91 -25.89
CA GLN A 21 -12.15 -15.82 -24.77
C GLN A 21 -11.06 -16.89 -24.65
N LEU A 22 -10.79 -17.26 -23.41
CA LEU A 22 -9.84 -18.31 -23.06
C LEU A 22 -10.47 -19.27 -22.08
N LYS A 23 -10.45 -20.56 -22.38
CA LYS A 23 -10.88 -21.59 -21.46
C LYS A 23 -9.74 -22.04 -20.57
N THR A 24 -9.98 -22.10 -19.26
CA THR A 24 -8.97 -22.48 -18.28
C THR A 24 -9.60 -23.28 -17.12
N ARG A 25 -8.77 -24.03 -16.43
CA ARG A 25 -9.19 -24.73 -15.19
C ARG A 25 -9.05 -23.86 -13.95
N TYR A 26 -8.07 -22.93 -13.94
CA TYR A 26 -7.77 -22.07 -12.80
C TYR A 26 -7.43 -20.66 -13.24
N ILE A 27 -7.68 -19.69 -12.37
CA ILE A 27 -7.41 -18.27 -12.61
C ILE A 27 -6.65 -17.68 -11.41
N ILE A 28 -5.59 -16.92 -11.68
CA ILE A 28 -4.99 -16.00 -10.71
C ILE A 28 -5.36 -14.58 -11.11
N GLY A 29 -6.16 -13.90 -10.28
CA GLY A 29 -6.49 -12.48 -10.43
C GLY A 29 -5.37 -11.63 -9.84
N ALA A 30 -4.57 -10.99 -10.69
CA ALA A 30 -3.52 -10.05 -10.34
C ALA A 30 -3.76 -8.69 -11.02
N ASP A 31 -5.02 -8.29 -11.12
CA ASP A 31 -5.54 -7.16 -11.88
C ASP A 31 -5.67 -5.87 -11.04
N GLY A 32 -4.92 -5.80 -9.93
CA GLY A 32 -4.74 -4.58 -9.14
C GLY A 32 -5.89 -4.25 -8.19
N ALA A 33 -5.82 -3.08 -7.57
CA ALA A 33 -6.72 -2.66 -6.50
C ALA A 33 -8.20 -2.53 -6.91
N ARG A 34 -8.49 -2.40 -8.21
CA ARG A 34 -9.86 -2.40 -8.79
C ARG A 34 -10.24 -3.75 -9.39
N SER A 35 -9.63 -4.82 -8.94
CA SER A 35 -9.76 -6.17 -9.48
C SER A 35 -11.19 -6.53 -9.87
N ASN A 36 -11.38 -6.83 -11.14
CA ASN A 36 -12.65 -7.39 -11.63
C ASN A 36 -12.79 -8.86 -11.24
N VAL A 37 -11.65 -9.58 -11.18
CA VAL A 37 -11.64 -10.98 -10.74
C VAL A 37 -12.05 -11.06 -9.27
N ALA A 38 -11.48 -10.23 -8.40
CA ALA A 38 -11.86 -10.21 -6.98
C ALA A 38 -13.34 -9.88 -6.79
N LYS A 39 -13.85 -8.86 -7.49
CA LYS A 39 -15.26 -8.47 -7.40
C LYS A 39 -16.23 -9.57 -7.85
N ALA A 40 -15.87 -10.31 -8.89
CA ALA A 40 -16.72 -11.37 -9.43
C ALA A 40 -16.69 -12.64 -8.56
N GLU A 41 -15.54 -12.94 -7.92
CA GLU A 41 -15.26 -14.27 -7.41
C GLU A 41 -15.00 -14.34 -5.91
N ILE A 42 -14.56 -13.24 -5.29
CA ILE A 42 -14.16 -13.24 -3.88
C ILE A 42 -15.20 -12.49 -3.04
N PRO A 43 -15.86 -13.17 -2.09
CA PRO A 43 -16.82 -12.53 -1.20
C PRO A 43 -16.23 -11.36 -0.43
N ASP A 44 -17.00 -10.29 -0.27
CA ASP A 44 -16.63 -9.07 0.47
C ASP A 44 -15.40 -8.32 -0.08
N SER A 45 -14.98 -8.59 -1.31
CA SER A 45 -13.82 -7.91 -1.93
C SER A 45 -14.03 -6.40 -2.11
N ASP A 46 -15.27 -5.95 -2.20
CA ASP A 46 -15.70 -4.55 -2.29
C ASP A 46 -15.73 -3.81 -0.94
N LYS A 47 -15.60 -4.55 0.18
CA LYS A 47 -15.71 -4.00 1.55
C LYS A 47 -14.38 -3.69 2.21
N ILE A 48 -13.25 -3.87 1.53
CA ILE A 48 -11.96 -3.50 2.11
C ILE A 48 -11.78 -1.98 2.17
N PRO A 49 -11.24 -1.44 3.28
CA PRO A 49 -10.92 -0.03 3.35
C PRO A 49 -9.80 0.32 2.39
N TYR A 50 -9.88 1.48 1.78
CA TYR A 50 -8.86 2.00 0.88
C TYR A 50 -8.72 3.52 1.04
N VAL A 51 -7.56 4.04 0.66
CA VAL A 51 -7.38 5.46 0.37
C VAL A 51 -7.34 5.64 -1.15
N ILE A 52 -7.85 6.76 -1.63
CA ILE A 52 -7.61 7.19 -3.01
C ILE A 52 -6.32 7.98 -3.03
N ALA A 53 -5.34 7.49 -3.76
CA ALA A 53 -4.13 8.22 -4.07
C ALA A 53 -4.30 9.01 -5.37
N TYR A 54 -3.76 10.22 -5.40
CA TYR A 54 -3.60 11.02 -6.60
C TYR A 54 -2.20 11.63 -6.61
N HIS A 55 -1.52 11.57 -7.75
CA HIS A 55 -0.23 12.19 -7.89
C HIS A 55 0.01 12.75 -9.30
N GLU A 56 0.94 13.66 -9.37
CA GLU A 56 1.46 14.21 -10.60
C GLU A 56 2.93 13.84 -10.74
N ILE A 57 3.29 13.26 -11.87
CA ILE A 57 4.68 13.11 -12.27
C ILE A 57 5.07 14.38 -13.00
N ILE A 58 6.09 15.05 -12.52
CA ILE A 58 6.57 16.33 -13.02
C ILE A 58 8.01 16.23 -13.49
N GLU A 59 8.43 17.13 -14.39
CA GLU A 59 9.85 17.34 -14.68
C GLU A 59 10.51 17.91 -13.42
N ALA A 60 11.53 17.23 -12.90
CA ALA A 60 12.20 17.65 -11.68
C ALA A 60 13.29 18.70 -12.00
N PRO A 61 13.36 19.81 -11.24
CA PRO A 61 14.48 20.73 -11.31
C PRO A 61 15.71 20.11 -10.62
N GLU A 62 16.89 20.67 -10.87
CA GLU A 62 18.10 20.24 -10.15
C GLU A 62 17.97 20.52 -8.64
N THR A 63 17.50 21.71 -8.28
CA THR A 63 17.13 22.09 -6.91
C THR A 63 16.32 23.38 -6.92
N THR A 64 15.47 23.60 -5.91
CA THR A 64 14.74 24.87 -5.72
C THR A 64 15.02 25.51 -4.35
N GLY A 65 15.94 24.98 -3.56
CA GLY A 65 16.13 25.34 -2.16
C GLY A 65 15.16 24.68 -1.19
N LYS A 66 13.97 24.28 -1.66
CA LYS A 66 12.97 23.49 -0.91
C LYS A 66 12.96 22.02 -1.35
N TYR A 67 13.10 21.78 -2.65
CA TYR A 67 13.19 20.46 -3.25
C TYR A 67 14.65 19.99 -3.29
N ASP A 68 14.88 18.78 -2.79
CA ASP A 68 16.17 18.09 -2.84
C ASP A 68 16.01 16.80 -3.67
N PRO A 69 16.72 16.65 -4.80
CA PRO A 69 16.61 15.47 -5.66
C PRO A 69 17.13 14.17 -5.03
N LYS A 70 17.75 14.26 -3.84
CA LYS A 70 18.27 13.11 -3.08
C LYS A 70 17.42 12.75 -1.85
N ARG A 71 16.32 13.48 -1.61
CA ARG A 71 15.48 13.30 -0.41
C ARG A 71 14.04 12.97 -0.78
N CYS A 72 13.53 11.89 -0.21
CA CYS A 72 12.11 11.55 -0.26
C CYS A 72 11.38 12.21 0.91
N ASP A 73 10.49 13.14 0.63
CA ASP A 73 9.71 13.84 1.65
C ASP A 73 8.34 13.17 1.81
N VAL A 74 7.97 12.86 3.06
CA VAL A 74 6.64 12.40 3.47
C VAL A 74 6.03 13.48 4.36
N ILE A 75 4.85 13.98 3.99
CA ILE A 75 4.22 15.13 4.60
C ILE A 75 2.96 14.71 5.37
N TYR A 76 3.01 14.82 6.69
CA TYR A 76 1.90 14.57 7.59
C TYR A 76 1.21 15.88 7.98
N ASP A 77 0.29 16.35 7.13
CA ASP A 77 -0.45 17.59 7.27
C ASP A 77 -1.91 17.35 6.88
N GLY A 78 -2.84 17.64 7.78
CA GLY A 78 -4.27 17.41 7.56
C GLY A 78 -4.89 18.23 6.45
N THR A 79 -4.27 19.34 6.05
CA THR A 79 -4.71 20.14 4.89
C THR A 79 -4.32 19.50 3.56
N ILE A 80 -3.24 18.71 3.56
CA ILE A 80 -2.79 17.94 2.41
C ILE A 80 -3.44 16.56 2.39
N SER A 81 -3.46 15.87 3.55
CA SER A 81 -4.09 14.56 3.68
C SER A 81 -4.71 14.40 5.08
N PRO A 82 -6.04 14.32 5.19
CA PRO A 82 -6.72 14.25 6.50
C PRO A 82 -6.43 12.98 7.30
N ASP A 83 -6.13 11.85 6.64
CA ASP A 83 -6.06 10.53 7.25
C ASP A 83 -4.97 9.62 6.67
N PHE A 84 -4.10 10.19 5.81
CA PHE A 84 -2.95 9.50 5.26
C PHE A 84 -1.74 10.45 5.22
N TYR A 85 -1.05 10.60 4.08
CA TYR A 85 0.06 11.54 3.93
C TYR A 85 0.19 12.05 2.49
N GLY A 86 0.93 13.16 2.33
CA GLY A 86 1.43 13.64 1.05
C GLY A 86 2.89 13.23 0.84
N TRP A 87 3.37 13.25 -0.40
CA TRP A 87 4.76 12.90 -0.72
C TRP A 87 5.34 13.74 -1.84
N VAL A 88 6.66 13.90 -1.76
CA VAL A 88 7.50 14.41 -2.84
C VAL A 88 8.65 13.43 -3.02
N PHE A 89 8.60 12.61 -4.06
CA PHE A 89 9.57 11.54 -4.30
C PHE A 89 10.34 11.79 -5.61
N PRO A 90 11.65 12.07 -5.52
CA PRO A 90 12.50 12.21 -6.70
C PRO A 90 12.70 10.89 -7.44
N HIS A 91 12.76 10.99 -8.77
CA HIS A 91 13.06 9.90 -9.70
C HIS A 91 14.00 10.36 -10.82
N GLY A 92 15.18 10.89 -10.45
CA GLY A 92 16.14 11.44 -11.38
C GLY A 92 15.63 12.71 -12.06
N LYS A 93 15.30 12.64 -13.36
CA LYS A 93 14.79 13.78 -14.14
C LYS A 93 13.31 14.09 -13.90
N SER A 94 12.65 13.32 -13.07
CA SER A 94 11.24 13.53 -12.71
C SER A 94 11.04 13.42 -11.21
N ALA A 95 9.91 13.89 -10.71
CA ALA A 95 9.46 13.68 -9.35
C ALA A 95 7.98 13.31 -9.32
N SER A 96 7.60 12.46 -8.38
CA SER A 96 6.22 12.17 -8.04
C SER A 96 5.80 13.07 -6.88
N VAL A 97 4.79 13.90 -7.09
CA VAL A 97 4.19 14.72 -6.04
C VAL A 97 2.73 14.32 -5.91
N GLY A 98 2.31 13.89 -4.74
CA GLY A 98 0.96 13.40 -4.56
C GLY A 98 0.54 13.26 -3.11
N MET A 99 -0.66 12.76 -2.92
CA MET A 99 -1.24 12.49 -1.62
C MET A 99 -2.28 11.36 -1.71
N GLY A 100 -2.64 10.80 -0.57
CA GLY A 100 -3.71 9.83 -0.46
C GLY A 100 -4.70 10.22 0.65
N THR A 101 -5.97 9.83 0.52
CA THR A 101 -6.96 9.96 1.60
C THR A 101 -8.14 9.00 1.40
N GLY A 102 -8.71 8.52 2.50
CA GLY A 102 -9.97 7.79 2.53
C GLY A 102 -11.19 8.70 2.67
N HIS A 103 -11.02 10.02 2.83
CA HIS A 103 -12.12 10.96 2.95
C HIS A 103 -12.80 11.20 1.60
N HIS A 104 -14.04 10.73 1.48
CA HIS A 104 -14.84 10.96 0.28
C HIS A 104 -15.11 12.46 0.05
N GLY A 105 -14.94 12.90 -1.20
CA GLY A 105 -15.17 14.29 -1.59
C GLY A 105 -14.03 15.26 -1.29
N PHE A 106 -12.91 14.78 -0.74
CA PHE A 106 -11.71 15.59 -0.55
C PHE A 106 -11.10 15.98 -1.90
N ASP A 107 -10.69 17.23 -2.05
CA ASP A 107 -10.12 17.74 -3.31
C ASP A 107 -8.62 17.38 -3.43
N LEU A 108 -8.38 16.18 -3.96
CA LEU A 108 -7.04 15.63 -4.17
C LEU A 108 -6.17 16.52 -5.09
N LYS A 109 -6.78 17.16 -6.08
CA LYS A 109 -6.05 17.99 -7.05
C LYS A 109 -5.56 19.28 -6.43
N THR A 110 -6.43 19.97 -5.69
CA THR A 110 -6.09 21.20 -4.97
C THR A 110 -5.03 20.90 -3.91
N ALA A 111 -5.17 19.84 -3.13
CA ALA A 111 -4.17 19.44 -2.12
C ALA A 111 -2.81 19.12 -2.75
N THR A 112 -2.79 18.42 -3.89
CA THR A 112 -1.54 18.14 -4.62
C THR A 112 -0.91 19.41 -5.20
N SER A 113 -1.73 20.34 -5.71
CA SER A 113 -1.25 21.65 -6.19
C SER A 113 -0.63 22.47 -5.05
N GLU A 114 -1.25 22.49 -3.88
CA GLU A 114 -0.73 23.16 -2.69
C GLU A 114 0.59 22.52 -2.25
N LEU A 115 0.67 21.20 -2.23
CA LEU A 115 1.92 20.48 -1.90
C LEU A 115 3.04 20.83 -2.89
N ARG A 116 2.76 20.91 -4.18
CA ARG A 116 3.72 21.35 -5.19
C ARG A 116 4.21 22.77 -4.90
N SER A 117 3.31 23.69 -4.57
CA SER A 117 3.66 25.07 -4.24
C SER A 117 4.57 25.15 -3.00
N ARG A 118 4.22 24.41 -1.94
CA ARG A 118 5.05 24.34 -0.72
C ARG A 118 6.44 23.77 -0.98
N ALA A 119 6.56 22.82 -1.88
CA ALA A 119 7.82 22.22 -2.29
C ALA A 119 8.61 23.07 -3.33
N GLY A 120 8.04 24.20 -3.80
CA GLY A 120 8.65 25.04 -4.83
C GLY A 120 8.65 24.40 -6.22
N LEU A 121 7.67 23.53 -6.49
CA LEU A 121 7.52 22.75 -7.72
C LEU A 121 6.29 23.14 -8.55
N ASP A 122 5.65 24.27 -8.22
CA ASP A 122 4.45 24.78 -8.88
C ASP A 122 4.66 25.11 -10.37
N LYS A 123 5.86 25.57 -10.74
CA LYS A 123 6.23 25.93 -12.12
C LYS A 123 6.73 24.74 -12.95
N CYS A 124 6.94 23.58 -12.34
CA CYS A 124 7.44 22.41 -13.05
C CYS A 124 6.36 21.83 -13.96
N LYS A 125 6.76 21.43 -15.17
CA LYS A 125 5.85 20.87 -16.15
C LYS A 125 5.33 19.49 -15.68
N THR A 126 4.02 19.30 -15.71
CA THR A 126 3.42 17.99 -15.45
C THR A 126 3.56 17.09 -16.67
N ILE A 127 4.16 15.92 -16.48
CA ILE A 127 4.34 14.89 -17.50
C ILE A 127 3.05 14.04 -17.58
N ARG A 128 2.52 13.59 -16.41
CA ARG A 128 1.29 12.81 -16.32
C ARG A 128 0.63 12.95 -14.95
N LYS A 129 -0.66 12.62 -14.91
CA LYS A 129 -1.49 12.62 -13.70
C LYS A 129 -2.11 11.24 -13.54
N GLU A 130 -2.03 10.69 -12.35
CA GLU A 130 -2.51 9.34 -12.07
C GLU A 130 -3.27 9.31 -10.74
N GLY A 131 -4.21 8.38 -10.64
CA GLY A 131 -4.93 8.14 -9.40
C GLY A 131 -5.43 6.71 -9.33
N ALA A 132 -5.27 6.11 -8.16
CA ALA A 132 -5.69 4.75 -7.91
C ALA A 132 -6.09 4.56 -6.43
N PRO A 133 -7.00 3.62 -6.13
CA PRO A 133 -7.19 3.18 -4.77
C PRO A 133 -5.98 2.39 -4.28
N ILE A 134 -5.63 2.59 -3.02
CA ILE A 134 -4.63 1.81 -2.28
C ILE A 134 -5.39 1.05 -1.19
N PRO A 135 -5.52 -0.27 -1.28
CA PRO A 135 -6.16 -1.05 -0.24
C PRO A 135 -5.33 -1.04 1.04
N LEU A 136 -5.99 -0.91 2.19
CA LEU A 136 -5.32 -0.77 3.49
C LEU A 136 -5.34 -2.06 4.31
N LYS A 137 -5.88 -3.14 3.78
CA LYS A 137 -6.00 -4.40 4.52
C LYS A 137 -6.12 -5.60 3.56
N PRO A 138 -5.44 -6.71 3.84
CA PRO A 138 -5.64 -7.95 3.10
C PRO A 138 -7.08 -8.45 3.19
N LEU A 139 -7.62 -8.95 2.08
CA LEU A 139 -8.92 -9.61 2.04
C LEU A 139 -8.98 -10.77 3.03
N LYS A 140 -10.17 -11.04 3.57
CA LYS A 140 -10.42 -12.18 4.46
C LYS A 140 -10.28 -13.52 3.73
N ARG A 141 -10.57 -13.52 2.43
CA ARG A 141 -10.41 -14.68 1.54
C ARG A 141 -9.71 -14.23 0.27
N TRP A 142 -8.83 -15.06 -0.24
CA TRP A 142 -8.11 -14.84 -1.49
C TRP A 142 -8.51 -15.81 -2.59
N ASP A 143 -9.37 -16.75 -2.27
CA ASP A 143 -9.85 -17.79 -3.17
C ASP A 143 -11.38 -17.93 -3.10
N ASN A 144 -11.96 -18.49 -4.14
CA ASN A 144 -13.39 -18.82 -4.16
C ASN A 144 -13.68 -20.26 -3.71
N GLY A 145 -12.66 -21.01 -3.30
CA GLY A 145 -12.75 -22.41 -2.87
C GLY A 145 -12.82 -23.41 -4.03
N SER A 146 -12.71 -22.97 -5.27
CA SER A 146 -12.90 -23.79 -6.47
C SER A 146 -11.76 -23.65 -7.47
N ASP A 147 -11.64 -22.51 -8.13
CA ASP A 147 -10.79 -22.33 -9.29
C ASP A 147 -10.15 -20.95 -9.41
N VAL A 148 -10.44 -20.03 -8.50
CA VAL A 148 -9.91 -18.65 -8.53
C VAL A 148 -9.12 -18.35 -7.29
N LEU A 149 -7.95 -17.71 -7.48
CA LEU A 149 -7.08 -17.14 -6.47
C LEU A 149 -6.74 -15.71 -6.85
N VAL A 150 -6.68 -14.78 -5.89
CA VAL A 150 -6.23 -13.39 -6.12
C VAL A 150 -4.90 -13.13 -5.42
N ALA A 151 -4.09 -12.21 -5.98
CA ALA A 151 -2.78 -11.84 -5.49
C ALA A 151 -2.51 -10.34 -5.65
N GLY A 152 -1.50 -9.83 -4.96
CA GLY A 152 -1.13 -8.41 -5.02
C GLY A 152 -2.24 -7.50 -4.49
N ASP A 153 -2.38 -6.32 -5.08
CA ASP A 153 -3.41 -5.36 -4.67
C ASP A 153 -4.84 -5.91 -4.81
N ALA A 154 -5.05 -6.86 -5.73
CA ALA A 154 -6.33 -7.56 -5.85
C ALA A 154 -6.68 -8.38 -4.60
N ALA A 155 -5.66 -8.81 -3.84
CA ALA A 155 -5.80 -9.46 -2.53
C ALA A 155 -5.69 -8.47 -1.36
N GLY A 156 -5.49 -7.19 -1.63
CA GLY A 156 -5.37 -6.13 -0.63
C GLY A 156 -4.02 -6.09 0.10
N VAL A 157 -2.95 -6.59 -0.50
CA VAL A 157 -1.64 -6.71 0.16
C VAL A 157 -0.75 -5.48 -0.01
N VAL A 158 -1.24 -4.34 0.40
CA VAL A 158 -0.48 -3.10 0.51
C VAL A 158 -0.26 -2.77 1.98
N ALA A 159 0.95 -2.39 2.34
CA ALA A 159 1.29 -2.04 3.73
C ALA A 159 0.51 -0.81 4.20
N PRO A 160 -0.29 -0.89 5.28
CA PRO A 160 -1.32 0.11 5.60
C PRO A 160 -0.78 1.52 5.80
N SER A 161 0.28 1.70 6.56
CA SER A 161 0.79 3.03 6.93
C SER A 161 1.69 3.66 5.86
N SER A 162 2.34 2.85 5.03
CA SER A 162 3.29 3.33 4.03
C SER A 162 2.76 3.32 2.59
N GLY A 163 1.64 2.63 2.32
CA GLY A 163 1.15 2.45 0.96
C GLY A 163 2.09 1.62 0.08
N GLU A 164 3.09 0.93 0.66
CA GLU A 164 3.99 0.08 -0.11
C GLU A 164 3.30 -1.20 -0.55
N GLY A 165 3.18 -1.39 -1.86
CA GLY A 165 2.53 -2.55 -2.48
C GLY A 165 3.47 -3.44 -3.30
N ILE A 166 4.55 -2.86 -3.87
CA ILE A 166 5.38 -3.55 -4.88
C ILE A 166 5.99 -4.86 -4.34
N TYR A 167 6.71 -4.78 -3.23
CA TYR A 167 7.32 -5.97 -2.62
C TYR A 167 6.25 -7.01 -2.25
N TYR A 168 5.18 -6.57 -1.60
CA TYR A 168 4.12 -7.49 -1.14
C TYR A 168 3.33 -8.09 -2.30
N ALA A 169 3.14 -7.35 -3.40
CA ALA A 169 2.54 -7.89 -4.61
C ALA A 169 3.42 -8.98 -5.25
N MET A 170 4.74 -8.78 -5.28
CA MET A 170 5.70 -9.79 -5.77
C MET A 170 5.69 -11.04 -4.88
N ALA A 171 5.77 -10.87 -3.57
CA ALA A 171 5.72 -11.97 -2.60
C ALA A 171 4.39 -12.75 -2.68
N ALA A 172 3.26 -12.04 -2.73
CA ALA A 172 1.94 -12.65 -2.90
C ALA A 172 1.81 -13.37 -4.26
N GLY A 173 2.38 -12.81 -5.32
CA GLY A 173 2.40 -13.42 -6.65
C GLY A 173 3.18 -14.74 -6.66
N GLN A 174 4.36 -14.76 -6.04
CA GLN A 174 5.16 -15.99 -5.89
C GLN A 174 4.38 -17.06 -5.11
N ILE A 175 3.85 -16.70 -3.93
CA ILE A 175 3.06 -17.62 -3.09
C ILE A 175 1.84 -18.14 -3.85
N ALA A 176 1.17 -17.28 -4.61
CA ALA A 176 0.01 -17.66 -5.40
C ALA A 176 0.38 -18.67 -6.51
N ALA A 177 1.49 -18.45 -7.19
CA ALA A 177 1.99 -19.37 -8.22
C ALA A 177 2.35 -20.75 -7.65
N GLU A 178 3.11 -20.77 -6.54
CA GLU A 178 3.48 -22.03 -5.86
C GLU A 178 2.24 -22.79 -5.38
N THR A 179 1.29 -22.09 -4.77
CA THR A 179 0.02 -22.67 -4.30
C THR A 179 -0.82 -23.20 -5.46
N MET A 180 -0.82 -22.50 -6.59
CA MET A 180 -1.55 -22.95 -7.78
C MET A 180 -0.94 -24.22 -8.36
N VAL A 181 0.39 -24.31 -8.44
CA VAL A 181 1.08 -25.54 -8.88
C VAL A 181 0.72 -26.72 -7.97
N GLU A 182 0.78 -26.55 -6.65
CA GLU A 182 0.38 -27.59 -5.69
C GLU A 182 -1.10 -28.01 -5.86
N THR A 183 -1.98 -27.03 -6.11
CA THR A 183 -3.40 -27.27 -6.37
C THR A 183 -3.61 -28.12 -7.63
N ILE A 184 -2.89 -27.81 -8.69
CA ILE A 184 -2.96 -28.52 -9.98
C ILE A 184 -2.43 -29.94 -9.85
N VAL A 185 -1.27 -30.11 -9.23
CA VAL A 185 -0.59 -31.41 -9.07
C VAL A 185 -1.41 -32.36 -8.18
N SER A 186 -1.95 -31.83 -7.07
CA SER A 186 -2.75 -32.64 -6.14
C SER A 186 -4.22 -32.79 -6.57
N ASN A 187 -4.64 -32.07 -7.59
CA ASN A 187 -6.04 -31.96 -8.02
C ASN A 187 -6.99 -31.57 -6.84
N SER A 188 -6.51 -30.68 -5.96
CA SER A 188 -7.22 -30.31 -4.73
C SER A 188 -7.46 -28.80 -4.64
N PRO A 189 -8.61 -28.26 -5.05
CA PRO A 189 -8.95 -26.85 -4.91
C PRO A 189 -8.86 -26.32 -3.47
N ALA A 190 -8.99 -27.21 -2.49
CA ALA A 190 -8.85 -26.84 -1.07
C ALA A 190 -7.47 -26.25 -0.71
N ASN A 191 -6.46 -26.45 -1.55
CA ASN A 191 -5.13 -25.87 -1.34
C ASN A 191 -5.10 -24.36 -1.62
N LEU A 192 -6.01 -23.80 -2.41
CA LEU A 192 -6.01 -22.37 -2.77
C LEU A 192 -5.97 -21.46 -1.53
N LYS A 193 -6.64 -21.84 -0.44
CA LYS A 193 -6.62 -21.10 0.85
C LYS A 193 -5.24 -20.96 1.47
N LEU A 194 -4.29 -21.85 1.10
CA LEU A 194 -2.93 -21.84 1.64
C LEU A 194 -2.16 -20.58 1.22
N ALA A 195 -2.47 -19.98 0.09
CA ALA A 195 -1.81 -18.76 -0.36
C ALA A 195 -1.92 -17.64 0.67
N ARG A 196 -3.12 -17.33 1.12
CA ARG A 196 -3.35 -16.34 2.18
C ARG A 196 -2.70 -16.73 3.51
N GLN A 197 -2.79 -18.00 3.88
CA GLN A 197 -2.21 -18.49 5.15
C GLN A 197 -0.68 -18.31 5.17
N ARG A 198 0.01 -18.67 4.08
CA ARG A 198 1.46 -18.51 3.90
C ARG A 198 1.86 -17.05 3.97
N PHE A 199 1.18 -16.20 3.22
CA PHE A 199 1.44 -14.75 3.24
C PHE A 199 1.28 -14.16 4.64
N LEU A 200 0.19 -14.45 5.34
CA LEU A 200 -0.05 -13.92 6.68
C LEU A 200 0.88 -14.52 7.74
N LYS A 201 1.34 -15.74 7.56
CA LYS A 201 2.37 -16.33 8.45
C LYS A 201 3.67 -15.55 8.37
N GLU A 202 4.04 -15.08 7.18
CA GLU A 202 5.30 -14.35 6.97
C GLU A 202 5.15 -12.85 7.27
N HIS A 203 4.09 -12.22 6.78
CA HIS A 203 3.95 -10.76 6.79
C HIS A 203 2.83 -10.24 7.70
N GLY A 204 1.99 -11.10 8.24
CA GLY A 204 0.79 -10.70 9.00
C GLY A 204 1.10 -9.83 10.21
N THR A 205 2.19 -10.13 10.93
CA THR A 205 2.60 -9.34 12.10
C THR A 205 2.98 -7.91 11.70
N VAL A 206 3.73 -7.74 10.60
CA VAL A 206 4.10 -6.41 10.07
C VAL A 206 2.85 -5.63 9.69
N PHE A 207 1.91 -6.26 8.96
CA PHE A 207 0.64 -5.62 8.58
C PHE A 207 -0.20 -5.18 9.78
N ASN A 208 -0.25 -6.00 10.83
CA ASN A 208 -0.97 -5.66 12.06
C ASN A 208 -0.33 -4.47 12.78
N VAL A 209 1.01 -4.44 12.90
CA VAL A 209 1.74 -3.33 13.53
C VAL A 209 1.55 -2.04 12.74
N LEU A 210 1.73 -2.07 11.40
CA LEU A 210 1.57 -0.91 10.55
C LEU A 210 0.12 -0.39 10.55
N GLY A 211 -0.86 -1.29 10.55
CA GLY A 211 -2.28 -0.92 10.67
C GLY A 211 -2.61 -0.28 12.02
N ALA A 212 -2.03 -0.79 13.11
CA ALA A 212 -2.18 -0.20 14.44
C ALA A 212 -1.54 1.20 14.51
N MET A 213 -0.35 1.40 13.94
CA MET A 213 0.33 2.69 13.85
C MET A 213 -0.50 3.70 13.05
N GLN A 214 -1.00 3.33 11.88
CA GLN A 214 -1.88 4.21 11.08
C GLN A 214 -3.11 4.63 11.89
N ASN A 215 -3.78 3.70 12.53
CA ASN A 215 -4.95 3.98 13.36
C ASN A 215 -4.64 4.86 14.59
N ALA A 216 -3.45 4.73 15.16
CA ALA A 216 -3.03 5.51 16.32
C ALA A 216 -2.66 6.96 15.96
N TYR A 217 -1.90 7.15 14.87
CA TYR A 217 -1.23 8.42 14.60
C TYR A 217 -1.89 9.27 13.50
N TYR A 218 -2.56 8.69 12.50
CA TYR A 218 -3.03 9.45 11.33
C TYR A 218 -4.35 10.19 11.54
N LYS A 219 -5.00 10.06 12.70
CA LYS A 219 -6.36 10.57 12.96
C LYS A 219 -6.47 12.08 13.20
N SER A 220 -5.39 12.76 13.53
CA SER A 220 -5.41 14.21 13.80
C SER A 220 -4.01 14.79 13.68
N ASP A 221 -3.90 16.12 13.44
CA ASP A 221 -2.62 16.80 13.30
C ASP A 221 -1.78 16.69 14.56
N ASN A 222 -2.39 16.78 15.75
CA ASN A 222 -1.67 16.59 17.00
C ASN A 222 -1.04 15.19 17.14
N ARG A 223 -1.70 14.15 16.64
CA ARG A 223 -1.15 12.79 16.63
C ARG A 223 -0.11 12.61 15.56
N ARG A 224 -0.29 13.19 14.37
CA ARG A 224 0.71 13.20 13.30
C ARG A 224 1.99 13.89 13.74
N GLU A 225 1.87 15.04 14.41
CA GLU A 225 3.01 15.76 14.97
C GLU A 225 3.79 14.90 15.99
N ARG A 226 3.07 14.18 16.86
CA ARG A 226 3.71 13.24 17.79
C ARG A 226 4.40 12.07 17.08
N PHE A 227 3.85 11.60 15.97
CA PHE A 227 4.48 10.57 15.15
C PHE A 227 5.78 11.09 14.52
N VAL A 228 5.76 12.29 13.92
CA VAL A 228 6.95 12.93 13.35
C VAL A 228 7.99 13.17 14.45
N SER A 229 7.59 13.68 15.61
CA SER A 229 8.47 13.86 16.77
C SER A 229 9.14 12.54 17.22
N LEU A 230 8.38 11.43 17.20
CA LEU A 230 8.93 10.10 17.49
C LEU A 230 10.00 9.67 16.47
N CYS A 231 9.87 10.09 15.21
CA CYS A 231 10.85 9.78 14.16
C CYS A 231 12.22 10.48 14.33
N HIS A 232 12.36 11.43 15.26
CA HIS A 232 13.67 11.99 15.64
C HIS A 232 14.51 11.02 16.50
N ASP A 233 13.90 10.00 17.10
CA ASP A 233 14.61 9.02 17.91
C ASP A 233 15.43 8.06 17.04
N VAL A 234 16.75 7.99 17.28
CA VAL A 234 17.69 7.18 16.48
C VAL A 234 17.37 5.67 16.55
N ASP A 235 16.89 5.16 17.69
CA ASP A 235 16.48 3.77 17.82
C ASP A 235 15.25 3.50 16.92
N VAL A 236 14.30 4.45 16.88
CA VAL A 236 13.11 4.38 16.01
C VAL A 236 13.53 4.40 14.54
N GLN A 237 14.41 5.32 14.15
CA GLN A 237 14.91 5.42 12.77
C GLN A 237 15.59 4.12 12.35
N THR A 238 16.53 3.61 13.17
CA THR A 238 17.29 2.40 12.87
C THR A 238 16.37 1.20 12.71
N LEU A 239 15.49 0.94 13.68
CA LEU A 239 14.61 -0.23 13.64
C LEU A 239 13.56 -0.12 12.54
N THR A 240 13.06 1.09 12.27
CA THR A 240 12.11 1.31 11.16
C THR A 240 12.78 1.06 9.83
N PHE A 241 14.00 1.58 9.63
CA PHE A 241 14.77 1.37 8.40
C PHE A 241 15.11 -0.11 8.21
N GLU A 242 15.63 -0.78 9.24
CA GLU A 242 15.96 -2.21 9.18
C GLU A 242 14.71 -3.06 8.90
N ALA A 243 13.58 -2.78 9.57
CA ALA A 243 12.33 -3.48 9.32
C ALA A 243 11.79 -3.23 7.91
N TYR A 244 11.90 -1.99 7.41
CA TYR A 244 11.48 -1.63 6.06
C TYR A 244 12.34 -2.32 5.01
N MET A 245 13.66 -2.32 5.16
CA MET A 245 14.59 -2.96 4.21
C MET A 245 14.45 -4.48 4.21
N ASN A 246 14.31 -5.10 5.38
CA ASN A 246 14.22 -6.56 5.53
C ASN A 246 12.78 -7.10 5.42
N LYS A 247 11.77 -6.22 5.37
CA LYS A 247 10.34 -6.57 5.33
C LYS A 247 9.88 -7.49 6.48
N LYS A 248 10.58 -7.43 7.60
CA LYS A 248 10.35 -8.22 8.82
C LYS A 248 10.54 -7.34 10.04
N LEU A 249 9.79 -7.62 11.10
CA LEU A 249 10.10 -7.02 12.39
C LEU A 249 11.46 -7.51 12.88
N VAL A 250 12.33 -6.57 13.25
CA VAL A 250 13.68 -6.89 13.73
C VAL A 250 13.57 -7.48 15.13
N SER A 251 13.63 -8.79 15.26
CA SER A 251 13.55 -9.50 16.54
C SER A 251 14.83 -9.41 17.38
N ALA A 252 15.95 -8.98 16.79
CA ALA A 252 17.28 -9.01 17.41
C ALA A 252 17.47 -8.01 18.58
N ARG A 253 16.54 -7.07 18.80
CA ARG A 253 16.66 -6.04 19.86
C ARG A 253 15.37 -5.91 20.68
N PRO A 254 15.01 -6.91 21.51
CA PRO A 254 13.75 -6.89 22.26
C PRO A 254 13.64 -5.70 23.21
N LEU A 255 14.74 -5.26 23.82
CA LEU A 255 14.78 -4.07 24.68
C LEU A 255 14.54 -2.77 23.92
N ALA A 256 15.02 -2.65 22.70
CA ALA A 256 14.74 -1.48 21.85
C ALA A 256 13.26 -1.44 21.44
N HIS A 257 12.66 -2.58 21.09
CA HIS A 257 11.22 -2.65 20.83
C HIS A 257 10.38 -2.28 22.04
N LEU A 258 10.77 -2.75 23.24
CA LEU A 258 10.11 -2.39 24.49
C LEU A 258 10.25 -0.89 24.78
N LYS A 259 11.46 -0.33 24.62
CA LYS A 259 11.74 1.10 24.78
C LYS A 259 10.91 1.95 23.80
N ILE A 260 10.83 1.54 22.52
CA ILE A 260 9.99 2.20 21.52
C ILE A 260 8.50 2.11 21.88
N MET A 261 8.03 0.97 22.36
CA MET A 261 6.66 0.81 22.81
C MET A 261 6.32 1.79 23.97
N PHE A 262 7.20 1.94 24.95
CA PHE A 262 7.03 2.92 26.03
C PHE A 262 7.10 4.36 25.52
N LYS A 263 8.04 4.69 24.61
CA LYS A 263 8.10 6.01 23.98
C LYS A 263 6.84 6.31 23.16
N ASN A 264 6.34 5.36 22.39
CA ASN A 264 5.07 5.47 21.68
C ASN A 264 3.91 5.77 22.63
N LEU A 265 3.83 5.04 23.75
CA LEU A 265 2.78 5.26 24.75
C LEU A 265 2.91 6.65 25.40
N ALA A 266 4.11 7.06 25.76
CA ALA A 266 4.38 8.37 26.32
C ALA A 266 4.02 9.53 25.34
N HIS A 267 4.36 9.36 24.06
CA HIS A 267 3.95 10.31 23.01
C HIS A 267 2.43 10.33 22.80
N LEU A 268 1.77 9.18 22.78
CA LEU A 268 0.31 9.11 22.62
C LEU A 268 -0.45 9.71 23.79
N THR A 269 0.05 9.53 25.04
CA THR A 269 -0.58 10.06 26.26
C THR A 269 -0.22 11.52 26.52
N GLY A 270 0.77 12.10 25.83
CA GLY A 270 1.18 13.49 26.03
C GLY A 270 2.08 13.73 27.23
N ILE A 271 2.63 12.67 27.82
CA ILE A 271 3.60 12.77 28.93
C ILE A 271 4.93 13.39 28.48
N VAL A 272 5.29 13.21 27.21
CA VAL A 272 6.45 13.85 26.58
C VAL A 272 5.97 15.13 25.90
N SER A 273 6.57 16.28 26.27
CA SER A 273 6.23 17.58 25.70
C SER A 273 6.61 17.68 24.22
N LYS A 274 5.95 18.61 23.50
CA LYS A 274 6.15 18.87 22.07
C LYS A 274 7.46 19.60 21.73
N GLU A 275 8.39 19.69 22.65
CA GLU A 275 9.61 20.47 22.45
C GLU A 275 10.57 19.74 21.53
N PHE A 276 10.43 20.02 20.26
CA PHE A 276 11.51 20.09 19.25
C PHE A 276 10.91 20.75 18.00
N THR A 277 10.79 22.06 18.05
CA THR A 277 10.77 22.90 16.83
C THR A 277 12.19 23.31 16.50
#